data_a323c74e478a9ee39956dfeda2c1b45b
#
_entry.id   a323c74e478a9ee39956dfeda2c1b45b
#
_cell.length_a   1.000
_cell.length_b   1.000
_cell.length_c   1.000
_cell.angle_alpha   90.00
_cell.angle_beta   90.00
_cell.angle_gamma   90.00
#
_symmetry.space_group_name_H-M   'P 1'
#
loop_
_entity.id
_entity.type
_entity.pdbx_description
1 polymer ?
#
loop_
_entity_poly.entity_id
_entity_poly.type
_entity_poly.pdbx_seq_one_letter_code
_entity_poly.pdbx_strand_id
1 'polypeptide(L)'
;MMLSLHLLVAHSLYLFGFNATWNDKLCSSLGLLTHYFWLASIFWMHICTVHMFRVFFSMKMKPTVKQSKRVVVVYSFYASIIAGLLVASNITYYLASDQNKQTNGYLGYGGDKCYITLTEMILFTFAIPVGILLASNVVLFCLVIYKIENLPEVNSNKGRDRNMFVIYAKLTCLTGITWMFGFIYEWIHVPAFSYVFILLNASQGLFIFLSFCCNDRVRLLISYKWRGLYTHESGSSRNS
;
A
#
# COMPACT_ATOMS: atom_id res chain seq x y z
N MET A 1 3.56 5.09 -7.36
CA MET A 1 2.71 4.50 -8.41
C MET A 1 2.31 3.06 -8.11
N MET A 2 3.23 2.12 -7.84
CA MET A 2 2.85 0.72 -7.53
C MET A 2 1.95 0.58 -6.30
N LEU A 3 2.28 1.21 -5.17
CA LEU A 3 1.44 1.21 -3.96
C LEU A 3 0.00 1.67 -4.26
N SER A 4 -0.16 2.80 -4.96
CA SER A 4 -1.49 3.34 -5.28
C SER A 4 -2.30 2.40 -6.17
N LEU A 5 -1.63 1.69 -7.10
CA LEU A 5 -2.28 0.70 -7.96
C LEU A 5 -2.79 -0.50 -7.15
N HIS A 6 -1.95 -1.06 -6.26
CA HIS A 6 -2.36 -2.18 -5.41
C HIS A 6 -3.50 -1.80 -4.47
N LEU A 7 -3.44 -0.60 -3.86
CA LEU A 7 -4.52 -0.07 -3.02
C LEU A 7 -5.82 0.10 -3.83
N LEU A 8 -5.76 0.65 -5.03
CA LEU A 8 -6.93 0.82 -5.89
C LEU A 8 -7.59 -0.54 -6.19
N VAL A 9 -6.78 -1.52 -6.61
CA VAL A 9 -7.29 -2.87 -6.90
C VAL A 9 -7.86 -3.52 -5.65
N ALA A 10 -7.16 -3.45 -4.50
CA ALA A 10 -7.63 -4.02 -3.25
C ALA A 10 -8.99 -3.44 -2.81
N HIS A 11 -9.14 -2.11 -2.85
CA HIS A 11 -10.40 -1.46 -2.50
C HIS A 11 -11.53 -1.81 -3.50
N SER A 12 -11.21 -1.84 -4.79
CA SER A 12 -12.20 -2.22 -5.80
C SER A 12 -12.69 -3.66 -5.59
N LEU A 13 -11.78 -4.60 -5.38
CA LEU A 13 -12.12 -6.01 -5.11
C LEU A 13 -12.93 -6.15 -3.82
N TYR A 14 -12.58 -5.42 -2.77
CA TYR A 14 -13.32 -5.42 -1.51
C TYR A 14 -14.76 -4.93 -1.69
N LEU A 15 -14.96 -3.82 -2.42
CA LEU A 15 -16.30 -3.26 -2.69
C LEU A 15 -17.15 -4.19 -3.56
N PHE A 16 -16.56 -4.80 -4.59
CA PHE A 16 -17.26 -5.76 -5.45
C PHE A 16 -17.52 -7.09 -4.73
N GLY A 17 -16.59 -7.55 -3.90
CA GLY A 17 -16.70 -8.81 -3.16
C GLY A 17 -17.82 -8.81 -2.14
N PHE A 18 -18.13 -7.67 -1.54
CA PHE A 18 -19.15 -7.54 -0.50
C PHE A 18 -20.56 -8.00 -0.94
N ASN A 19 -20.86 -7.96 -2.25
CA ASN A 19 -22.15 -8.35 -2.81
C ASN A 19 -22.09 -9.66 -3.65
N ALA A 20 -20.96 -10.36 -3.71
CA ALA A 20 -20.75 -11.50 -4.59
C ALA A 20 -21.11 -12.86 -3.96
N THR A 21 -21.87 -12.88 -2.86
CA THR A 21 -22.24 -14.08 -2.09
C THR A 21 -23.16 -15.04 -2.84
N TRP A 22 -23.74 -14.63 -3.98
CA TRP A 22 -24.61 -15.44 -4.83
C TRP A 22 -23.88 -16.54 -5.61
N ASN A 23 -22.53 -16.51 -5.68
CA ASN A 23 -21.72 -17.52 -6.36
C ASN A 23 -20.46 -17.84 -5.54
N ASP A 24 -20.41 -19.03 -4.95
CA ASP A 24 -19.32 -19.47 -4.05
C ASP A 24 -17.94 -19.41 -4.70
N LYS A 25 -17.81 -19.77 -5.97
CA LYS A 25 -16.53 -19.74 -6.69
C LYS A 25 -16.05 -18.30 -6.94
N LEU A 26 -16.98 -17.42 -7.31
CA LEU A 26 -16.68 -16.01 -7.51
C LEU A 26 -16.32 -15.36 -6.18
N CYS A 27 -17.08 -15.61 -5.13
CA CYS A 27 -16.83 -15.14 -3.78
C CYS A 27 -15.44 -15.55 -3.28
N SER A 28 -15.10 -16.84 -3.39
CA SER A 28 -13.78 -17.34 -3.00
C SER A 28 -12.63 -16.74 -3.81
N SER A 29 -12.82 -16.57 -5.12
CA SER A 29 -11.82 -15.93 -5.99
C SER A 29 -11.59 -14.47 -5.63
N LEU A 30 -12.66 -13.72 -5.37
CA LEU A 30 -12.58 -12.32 -4.93
C LEU A 30 -11.92 -12.22 -3.56
N GLY A 31 -12.24 -13.10 -2.62
CA GLY A 31 -11.62 -13.17 -1.30
C GLY A 31 -10.12 -13.41 -1.37
N LEU A 32 -9.70 -14.38 -2.19
CA LEU A 32 -8.29 -14.69 -2.43
C LEU A 32 -7.53 -13.49 -3.02
N LEU A 33 -8.09 -12.88 -4.06
CA LEU A 33 -7.47 -11.71 -4.69
C LEU A 33 -7.41 -10.52 -3.73
N THR A 34 -8.47 -10.28 -2.96
CA THR A 34 -8.52 -9.22 -1.95
C THR A 34 -7.43 -9.43 -0.91
N HIS A 35 -7.28 -10.64 -0.36
CA HIS A 35 -6.23 -10.99 0.59
C HIS A 35 -4.83 -10.72 0.01
N TYR A 36 -4.57 -11.18 -1.22
CA TYR A 36 -3.30 -10.94 -1.91
C TYR A 36 -2.99 -9.45 -2.09
N PHE A 37 -3.94 -8.68 -2.63
CA PHE A 37 -3.71 -7.26 -2.91
C PHE A 37 -3.60 -6.40 -1.64
N TRP A 38 -4.30 -6.76 -0.55
CA TRP A 38 -4.09 -6.12 0.75
C TRP A 38 -2.68 -6.36 1.27
N LEU A 39 -2.23 -7.61 1.30
CA LEU A 39 -0.86 -7.94 1.72
C LEU A 39 0.18 -7.24 0.85
N ALA A 40 0.04 -7.32 -0.47
CA ALA A 40 0.96 -6.67 -1.40
C ALA A 40 1.02 -5.15 -1.17
N SER A 41 -0.10 -4.49 -0.87
CA SER A 41 -0.15 -3.06 -0.53
C SER A 41 0.66 -2.74 0.72
N ILE A 42 0.54 -3.56 1.76
CA ILE A 42 1.26 -3.37 3.02
C ILE A 42 2.75 -3.63 2.84
N PHE A 43 3.14 -4.65 2.08
CA PHE A 43 4.53 -4.88 1.73
C PHE A 43 5.12 -3.73 0.91
N TRP A 44 4.39 -3.18 -0.05
CA TRP A 44 4.82 -2.00 -0.80
C TRP A 44 5.01 -0.78 0.10
N MET A 45 4.14 -0.58 1.08
CA MET A 45 4.29 0.50 2.05
C MET A 45 5.54 0.32 2.91
N HIS A 46 5.79 -0.90 3.39
CA HIS A 46 7.01 -1.23 4.12
C HIS A 46 8.27 -0.99 3.27
N ILE A 47 8.26 -1.41 2.00
CA ILE A 47 9.34 -1.13 1.05
C ILE A 47 9.59 0.37 0.89
N CYS A 48 8.55 1.19 0.79
CA CYS A 48 8.70 2.64 0.72
C CYS A 48 9.39 3.20 1.97
N THR A 49 9.03 2.70 3.16
CA THR A 49 9.66 3.09 4.43
C THR A 49 11.12 2.67 4.49
N VAL A 50 11.43 1.42 4.12
CA VAL A 50 12.82 0.91 4.05
C VAL A 50 13.65 1.68 3.02
N HIS A 51 13.09 1.97 1.85
CA HIS A 51 13.78 2.75 0.83
C HIS A 51 14.12 4.15 1.33
N MET A 52 13.18 4.79 2.00
CA MET A 52 13.38 6.10 2.60
C MET A 52 14.48 6.07 3.68
N PHE A 53 14.41 5.09 4.59
CA PHE A 53 15.45 4.87 5.59
C PHE A 53 16.83 4.74 4.94
N ARG A 54 16.96 3.93 3.89
CA ARG A 54 18.22 3.75 3.14
C ARG A 54 18.72 5.06 2.53
N VAL A 55 17.84 5.87 1.95
CA VAL A 55 18.22 7.16 1.35
C VAL A 55 18.77 8.12 2.42
N PHE A 56 18.15 8.20 3.59
CA PHE A 56 18.58 9.10 4.66
C PHE A 56 19.84 8.62 5.39
N PHE A 57 19.99 7.31 5.57
CA PHE A 57 21.16 6.76 6.26
C PHE A 57 22.39 6.60 5.37
N SER A 58 22.21 6.32 4.08
CA SER A 58 23.32 6.03 3.18
C SER A 58 24.09 7.27 2.70
N MET A 59 23.54 8.48 2.83
CA MET A 59 24.11 9.78 2.35
C MET A 59 24.77 9.71 0.95
N LYS A 60 24.70 8.56 0.26
CA LYS A 60 25.40 8.30 -0.99
C LYS A 60 24.50 8.56 -2.18
N MET A 61 24.98 9.47 -3.02
CA MET A 61 24.71 9.71 -4.44
C MET A 61 23.31 9.31 -4.97
N LYS A 62 22.73 10.25 -5.70
CA LYS A 62 21.53 10.03 -6.51
C LYS A 62 21.69 8.77 -7.37
N PRO A 63 20.84 7.74 -7.23
CA PRO A 63 20.94 6.54 -8.05
C PRO A 63 20.76 6.89 -9.53
N THR A 64 21.55 6.26 -10.39
CA THR A 64 21.34 6.37 -11.84
C THR A 64 19.98 5.79 -12.23
N VAL A 65 19.37 6.26 -13.32
CA VAL A 65 18.05 5.80 -13.80
C VAL A 65 18.01 4.27 -13.96
N LYS A 66 19.11 3.65 -14.42
CA LYS A 66 19.23 2.20 -14.57
C LYS A 66 19.21 1.47 -13.23
N GLN A 67 19.88 2.01 -12.21
CA GLN A 67 19.89 1.45 -10.85
C GLN A 67 18.52 1.58 -10.18
N SER A 68 17.81 2.68 -10.41
CA SER A 68 16.45 2.90 -9.92
C SER A 68 15.45 1.86 -10.46
N LYS A 69 15.50 1.54 -11.76
CA LYS A 69 14.64 0.52 -12.37
C LYS A 69 14.89 -0.88 -11.78
N ARG A 70 16.16 -1.28 -11.61
CA ARG A 70 16.50 -2.57 -11.00
C ARG A 70 15.98 -2.69 -9.57
N VAL A 71 16.10 -1.64 -8.77
CA VAL A 71 15.62 -1.62 -7.39
C VAL A 71 14.10 -1.80 -7.33
N VAL A 72 13.34 -1.11 -8.21
CA VAL A 72 11.87 -1.28 -8.28
C VAL A 72 11.49 -2.71 -8.64
N VAL A 73 12.18 -3.33 -9.58
CA VAL A 73 11.93 -4.73 -9.98
C VAL A 73 12.15 -5.68 -8.80
N VAL A 74 13.28 -5.55 -8.09
CA VAL A 74 13.59 -6.39 -6.91
C VAL A 74 12.52 -6.21 -5.83
N TYR A 75 12.10 -4.97 -5.57
CA TYR A 75 11.05 -4.67 -4.60
C TYR A 75 9.68 -5.26 -5.01
N SER A 76 9.36 -5.22 -6.31
CA SER A 76 8.13 -5.84 -6.82
C SER A 76 8.13 -7.35 -6.61
N PHE A 77 9.24 -8.02 -6.92
CA PHE A 77 9.37 -9.46 -6.68
C PHE A 77 9.25 -9.80 -5.19
N TYR A 78 9.92 -9.05 -4.31
CA TYR A 78 9.82 -9.24 -2.87
C TYR A 78 8.38 -9.14 -2.38
N ALA A 79 7.66 -8.05 -2.69
CA ALA A 79 6.29 -7.84 -2.26
C ALA A 79 5.34 -8.93 -2.79
N SER A 80 5.45 -9.27 -4.09
CA SER A 80 4.58 -10.23 -4.74
C SER A 80 4.80 -11.66 -4.26
N ILE A 81 6.07 -12.08 -4.09
CA ILE A 81 6.40 -13.44 -3.66
C ILE A 81 5.92 -13.67 -2.22
N ILE A 82 6.21 -12.75 -1.29
CA ILE A 82 5.82 -12.94 0.11
C ILE A 82 4.31 -12.90 0.27
N ALA A 83 3.62 -11.97 -0.38
CA ALA A 83 2.16 -11.94 -0.37
C ALA A 83 1.57 -13.25 -0.95
N GLY A 84 2.13 -13.75 -2.06
CA GLY A 84 1.73 -15.02 -2.66
C GLY A 84 1.98 -16.23 -1.76
N LEU A 85 3.10 -16.28 -1.05
CA LEU A 85 3.40 -17.36 -0.09
C LEU A 85 2.42 -17.38 1.09
N LEU A 86 2.03 -16.22 1.62
CA LEU A 86 1.04 -16.13 2.70
C LEU A 86 -0.34 -16.59 2.23
N VAL A 87 -0.76 -16.22 1.03
CA VAL A 87 -2.01 -16.73 0.43
C VAL A 87 -1.92 -18.23 0.19
N ALA A 88 -0.81 -18.72 -0.35
CA ALA A 88 -0.60 -20.15 -0.57
C ALA A 88 -0.61 -20.95 0.75
N SER A 89 -0.06 -20.40 1.83
CA SER A 89 -0.10 -21.06 3.15
C SER A 89 -1.53 -21.21 3.68
N ASN A 90 -2.41 -20.23 3.44
CA ASN A 90 -3.83 -20.33 3.78
C ASN A 90 -4.51 -21.45 3.00
N ILE A 91 -4.26 -21.55 1.69
CA ILE A 91 -4.82 -22.59 0.83
C ILE A 91 -4.32 -23.99 1.26
N THR A 92 -3.01 -24.13 1.50
CA THR A 92 -2.42 -25.41 1.90
C THR A 92 -2.92 -25.87 3.26
N TYR A 93 -3.09 -24.97 4.21
CA TYR A 93 -3.68 -25.32 5.50
C TYR A 93 -5.14 -25.78 5.35
N TYR A 94 -5.95 -25.07 4.56
CA TYR A 94 -7.32 -25.46 4.30
C TYR A 94 -7.44 -26.85 3.66
N LEU A 95 -6.57 -27.16 2.69
CA LEU A 95 -6.54 -28.47 2.02
C LEU A 95 -6.03 -29.59 2.92
N ALA A 96 -5.13 -29.30 3.84
CA ALA A 96 -4.57 -30.27 4.80
C ALA A 96 -5.48 -30.50 6.01
N SER A 97 -6.40 -29.60 6.30
CA SER A 97 -7.31 -29.66 7.44
C SER A 97 -8.60 -30.40 7.06
N ASP A 98 -9.10 -31.26 7.95
CA ASP A 98 -10.42 -31.92 7.83
C ASP A 98 -11.61 -30.94 7.84
N GLN A 99 -11.35 -29.68 8.09
CA GLN A 99 -12.30 -28.56 8.04
C GLN A 99 -12.91 -28.33 6.64
N ASN A 100 -12.34 -28.93 5.60
CA ASN A 100 -12.82 -28.89 4.21
C ASN A 100 -14.30 -29.30 4.03
N LYS A 101 -14.84 -30.04 5.00
CA LYS A 101 -16.23 -30.54 4.96
C LYS A 101 -17.25 -29.63 5.68
N GLN A 102 -16.82 -28.62 6.44
CA GLN A 102 -17.68 -27.85 7.36
C GLN A 102 -17.81 -26.36 7.02
N THR A 103 -17.00 -25.81 6.12
CA THR A 103 -17.02 -24.37 5.82
C THR A 103 -17.71 -24.08 4.49
N ASN A 104 -18.62 -23.10 4.49
CA ASN A 104 -19.23 -22.53 3.28
C ASN A 104 -18.18 -21.70 2.52
N GLY A 105 -17.26 -22.36 1.80
CA GLY A 105 -16.23 -21.68 1.05
C GLY A 105 -15.37 -22.62 0.24
N TYR A 106 -14.64 -22.08 -0.73
CA TYR A 106 -13.73 -22.83 -1.59
C TYR A 106 -12.29 -22.36 -1.34
N LEU A 107 -11.35 -23.29 -1.13
CA LEU A 107 -9.93 -23.00 -0.86
C LEU A 107 -9.67 -22.14 0.41
N GLY A 108 -10.56 -22.21 1.41
CA GLY A 108 -10.44 -21.43 2.64
C GLY A 108 -10.91 -19.98 2.54
N TYR A 109 -11.57 -19.64 1.44
CA TYR A 109 -12.18 -18.32 1.21
C TYR A 109 -13.67 -18.45 0.93
N GLY A 110 -14.49 -17.53 1.43
CA GLY A 110 -15.94 -17.54 1.26
C GLY A 110 -16.67 -16.84 2.40
N GLY A 111 -17.83 -17.39 2.79
CA GLY A 111 -18.68 -16.83 3.85
C GLY A 111 -19.39 -15.54 3.44
N ASP A 112 -20.01 -14.88 4.42
CA ASP A 112 -20.86 -13.71 4.19
C ASP A 112 -20.12 -12.48 3.65
N LYS A 113 -18.79 -12.44 3.80
CA LYS A 113 -17.94 -11.30 3.38
C LYS A 113 -16.96 -11.64 2.27
N CYS A 114 -17.06 -12.83 1.67
CA CYS A 114 -16.11 -13.29 0.64
C CYS A 114 -14.65 -13.06 1.04
N TYR A 115 -14.25 -13.57 2.21
CA TYR A 115 -12.89 -13.42 2.74
C TYR A 115 -12.40 -14.74 3.37
N ILE A 116 -11.32 -14.71 4.15
CA ILE A 116 -10.79 -15.91 4.83
C ILE A 116 -11.84 -16.45 5.80
N THR A 117 -12.16 -17.74 5.70
CA THR A 117 -13.23 -18.37 6.51
C THR A 117 -12.75 -18.81 7.89
N LEU A 118 -11.45 -19.13 8.03
CA LEU A 118 -10.87 -19.63 9.27
C LEU A 118 -10.23 -18.47 10.05
N THR A 119 -10.74 -18.19 11.24
CA THR A 119 -10.24 -17.12 12.12
C THR A 119 -8.74 -17.28 12.46
N GLU A 120 -8.29 -18.52 12.67
CA GLU A 120 -6.87 -18.79 12.91
C GLU A 120 -6.00 -18.37 11.73
N MET A 121 -6.48 -18.60 10.51
CA MET A 121 -5.74 -18.21 9.30
C MET A 121 -5.73 -16.71 9.09
N ILE A 122 -6.78 -15.98 9.45
CA ILE A 122 -6.75 -14.51 9.49
C ILE A 122 -5.62 -14.04 10.40
N LEU A 123 -5.48 -14.66 11.57
CA LEU A 123 -4.44 -14.29 12.52
C LEU A 123 -3.03 -14.56 11.95
N PHE A 124 -2.77 -15.77 11.45
CA PHE A 124 -1.43 -16.19 11.02
C PHE A 124 -1.01 -15.63 9.65
N THR A 125 -1.93 -15.55 8.68
CA THR A 125 -1.59 -15.14 7.31
C THR A 125 -1.81 -13.65 7.06
N PHE A 126 -2.51 -12.96 7.95
CA PHE A 126 -2.80 -11.53 7.79
C PHE A 126 -2.41 -10.70 9.03
N ALA A 127 -3.02 -10.92 10.19
CA ALA A 127 -2.87 -10.02 11.34
C ALA A 127 -1.42 -9.98 11.88
N ILE A 128 -0.79 -11.13 12.07
CA ILE A 128 0.60 -11.20 12.58
C ILE A 128 1.60 -10.60 11.58
N PRO A 129 1.63 -10.99 10.29
CA PRO A 129 2.54 -10.37 9.32
C PRO A 129 2.34 -8.86 9.20
N VAL A 130 1.08 -8.40 9.15
CA VAL A 130 0.76 -6.97 9.10
C VAL A 130 1.23 -6.25 10.35
N GLY A 131 0.99 -6.80 11.53
CA GLY A 131 1.43 -6.24 12.81
C GLY A 131 2.95 -6.07 12.88
N ILE A 132 3.71 -7.09 12.45
CA ILE A 132 5.18 -7.03 12.39
C ILE A 132 5.64 -5.94 11.44
N LEU A 133 5.05 -5.83 10.24
CA LEU A 133 5.40 -4.80 9.26
C LEU A 133 5.08 -3.39 9.77
N LEU A 134 3.94 -3.20 10.43
CA LEU A 134 3.57 -1.92 11.02
C LEU A 134 4.52 -1.52 12.15
N ALA A 135 4.86 -2.44 13.05
CA ALA A 135 5.82 -2.20 14.11
C ALA A 135 7.20 -1.83 13.55
N SER A 136 7.68 -2.55 12.54
CA SER A 136 8.96 -2.24 11.89
C SER A 136 8.93 -0.88 11.19
N ASN A 137 7.81 -0.49 10.58
CA ASN A 137 7.65 0.83 9.97
C ASN A 137 7.77 1.95 11.01
N VAL A 138 7.16 1.77 12.20
CA VAL A 138 7.28 2.75 13.30
C VAL A 138 8.73 2.89 13.73
N VAL A 139 9.45 1.78 13.92
CA VAL A 139 10.87 1.81 14.31
C VAL A 139 11.73 2.52 13.27
N LEU A 140 11.60 2.14 11.99
CA LEU A 140 12.33 2.77 10.90
C LEU A 140 12.03 4.27 10.81
N PHE A 141 10.79 4.66 11.02
CA PHE A 141 10.34 6.03 11.06
C PHE A 141 11.02 6.84 12.18
N CYS A 142 11.01 6.32 13.41
CA CYS A 142 11.69 6.96 14.55
C CYS A 142 13.18 7.14 14.29
N LEU A 143 13.84 6.13 13.69
CA LEU A 143 15.26 6.23 13.33
C LEU A 143 15.53 7.31 12.29
N VAL A 144 14.64 7.49 11.31
CA VAL A 144 14.79 8.55 10.30
C VAL A 144 14.58 9.93 10.92
N ILE A 145 13.60 10.11 11.82
CA ILE A 145 13.42 11.37 12.57
C ILE A 145 14.70 11.69 13.34
N TYR A 146 15.17 10.76 14.15
CA TYR A 146 16.39 10.94 14.94
C TYR A 146 17.58 11.36 14.07
N LYS A 147 17.73 10.74 12.89
CA LYS A 147 18.81 11.10 11.95
C LYS A 147 18.65 12.51 11.39
N ILE A 148 17.43 12.94 11.04
CA ILE A 148 17.17 14.27 10.48
C ILE A 148 17.42 15.35 11.53
N GLU A 149 17.02 15.14 12.76
CA GLU A 149 17.26 16.11 13.85
C GLU A 149 18.76 16.31 14.13
N ASN A 150 19.54 15.25 14.03
CA ASN A 150 20.99 15.28 14.28
C ASN A 150 21.85 15.60 13.04
N LEU A 151 21.25 15.98 11.90
CA LEU A 151 22.00 16.44 10.73
C LEU A 151 22.53 17.86 10.93
N PRO A 152 23.84 18.12 10.72
CA PRO A 152 24.40 19.46 10.79
C PRO A 152 23.74 20.41 9.76
N GLU A 153 23.57 21.66 10.11
CA GLU A 153 22.81 22.68 9.36
C GLU A 153 23.38 23.06 7.98
N VAL A 154 24.56 22.59 7.65
CA VAL A 154 25.34 23.03 6.47
C VAL A 154 24.76 22.57 5.12
N ASN A 155 23.73 21.72 5.09
CA ASN A 155 23.18 21.19 3.84
C ASN A 155 21.97 22.00 3.33
N SER A 156 22.16 22.76 2.27
CA SER A 156 21.10 23.55 1.58
C SER A 156 19.90 22.72 1.08
N ASN A 157 20.01 21.38 1.07
CA ASN A 157 18.95 20.45 0.70
C ASN A 157 18.05 20.02 1.88
N LYS A 158 18.37 20.39 3.12
CA LYS A 158 17.66 19.98 4.34
C LYS A 158 16.16 20.29 4.29
N GLY A 159 15.78 21.44 3.72
CA GLY A 159 14.36 21.82 3.59
C GLY A 159 13.58 20.92 2.65
N ARG A 160 14.17 20.54 1.52
CA ARG A 160 13.51 19.65 0.53
C ARG A 160 13.40 18.23 1.02
N ASP A 161 14.46 17.71 1.63
CA ASP A 161 14.48 16.35 2.14
C ASP A 161 13.54 16.21 3.33
N ARG A 162 13.45 17.23 4.20
CA ARG A 162 12.46 17.31 5.28
C ARG A 162 11.03 17.33 4.76
N ASN A 163 10.72 18.05 3.69
CA ASN A 163 9.36 18.07 3.13
C ASN A 163 8.96 16.71 2.55
N MET A 164 9.85 16.05 1.82
CA MET A 164 9.60 14.69 1.31
C MET A 164 9.41 13.70 2.46
N PHE A 165 10.24 13.79 3.50
CA PHE A 165 10.10 12.97 4.69
C PHE A 165 8.74 13.17 5.37
N VAL A 166 8.30 14.42 5.58
CA VAL A 166 7.00 14.71 6.21
C VAL A 166 5.84 14.09 5.44
N ILE A 167 5.90 14.07 4.10
CA ILE A 167 4.89 13.44 3.25
C ILE A 167 4.83 11.93 3.50
N TYR A 168 5.99 11.25 3.46
CA TYR A 168 6.06 9.80 3.70
C TYR A 168 5.70 9.43 5.14
N ALA A 169 6.08 10.27 6.09
CA ALA A 169 5.74 10.13 7.49
C ALA A 169 4.22 10.14 7.71
N LYS A 170 3.57 11.17 7.18
CA LYS A 170 2.11 11.28 7.24
C LYS A 170 1.43 10.06 6.61
N LEU A 171 1.94 9.59 5.47
CA LEU A 171 1.40 8.43 4.79
C LEU A 171 1.53 7.15 5.63
N THR A 172 2.72 6.91 6.20
CA THR A 172 2.98 5.73 7.05
C THR A 172 2.17 5.76 8.35
N CYS A 173 2.08 6.93 9.01
CA CYS A 173 1.26 7.10 10.20
C CYS A 173 -0.23 6.92 9.89
N LEU A 174 -0.71 7.52 8.81
CA LEU A 174 -2.11 7.39 8.39
C LEU A 174 -2.45 5.91 8.18
N THR A 175 -1.61 5.17 7.45
CA THR A 175 -1.84 3.75 7.20
C THR A 175 -1.78 2.93 8.50
N GLY A 176 -0.80 3.17 9.37
CA GLY A 176 -0.71 2.47 10.65
C GLY A 176 -1.97 2.68 11.50
N ILE A 177 -2.45 3.92 11.60
CA ILE A 177 -3.67 4.25 12.33
C ILE A 177 -4.90 3.60 11.69
N THR A 178 -5.02 3.60 10.37
CA THR A 178 -6.17 2.98 9.69
C THR A 178 -6.27 1.48 9.97
N TRP A 179 -5.16 0.78 9.94
CA TRP A 179 -5.13 -0.67 10.24
C TRP A 179 -5.45 -0.97 11.71
N MET A 180 -5.09 -0.10 12.64
CA MET A 180 -5.51 -0.23 14.04
C MET A 180 -7.04 -0.26 14.17
N PHE A 181 -7.77 0.61 13.45
CA PHE A 181 -9.24 0.59 13.44
C PHE A 181 -9.81 -0.70 12.86
N GLY A 182 -9.16 -1.29 11.84
CA GLY A 182 -9.54 -2.59 11.30
C GLY A 182 -9.41 -3.72 12.33
N PHE A 183 -8.29 -3.78 13.04
CA PHE A 183 -8.08 -4.77 14.11
C PHE A 183 -9.02 -4.57 15.30
N ILE A 184 -9.28 -3.32 15.71
CA ILE A 184 -10.23 -2.99 16.77
C ILE A 184 -11.64 -3.44 16.38
N TYR A 185 -12.05 -3.21 15.12
CA TYR A 185 -13.35 -3.68 14.61
C TYR A 185 -13.50 -5.19 14.72
N GLU A 186 -12.48 -5.94 14.32
CA GLU A 186 -12.51 -7.41 14.38
C GLU A 186 -12.62 -7.93 15.83
N TRP A 187 -12.11 -7.17 16.78
CA TRP A 187 -12.15 -7.56 18.21
C TRP A 187 -13.44 -7.13 18.91
N ILE A 188 -13.92 -5.92 18.65
CA ILE A 188 -15.05 -5.33 19.39
C ILE A 188 -16.37 -5.49 18.62
N HIS A 189 -16.34 -5.76 17.30
CA HIS A 189 -17.50 -5.92 16.39
C HIS A 189 -18.47 -4.71 16.36
N VAL A 190 -18.00 -3.51 16.72
CA VAL A 190 -18.80 -2.29 16.63
C VAL A 190 -18.72 -1.71 15.21
N PRO A 191 -19.85 -1.60 14.47
CA PRO A 191 -19.87 -1.17 13.05
C PRO A 191 -19.22 0.19 12.79
N ALA A 192 -19.23 1.09 13.78
CA ALA A 192 -18.61 2.41 13.64
C ALA A 192 -17.11 2.33 13.29
N PHE A 193 -16.38 1.38 13.85
CA PHE A 193 -14.95 1.19 13.55
C PHE A 193 -14.72 0.71 12.10
N SER A 194 -15.62 -0.11 11.55
CA SER A 194 -15.57 -0.53 10.15
C SER A 194 -15.75 0.67 9.20
N TYR A 195 -16.71 1.56 9.48
CA TYR A 195 -16.89 2.77 8.67
C TYR A 195 -15.68 3.70 8.74
N VAL A 196 -15.11 3.91 9.94
CA VAL A 196 -13.90 4.71 10.10
C VAL A 196 -12.73 4.07 9.34
N PHE A 197 -12.55 2.75 9.43
CA PHE A 197 -11.54 2.01 8.69
C PHE A 197 -11.67 2.22 7.17
N ILE A 198 -12.87 2.05 6.62
CA ILE A 198 -13.14 2.23 5.19
C ILE A 198 -12.87 3.68 4.77
N LEU A 199 -13.37 4.67 5.52
CA LEU A 199 -13.20 6.09 5.21
C LEU A 199 -11.72 6.50 5.21
N LEU A 200 -10.97 6.07 6.23
CA LEU A 200 -9.55 6.39 6.34
C LEU A 200 -8.72 5.70 5.24
N ASN A 201 -9.03 4.44 4.91
CA ASN A 201 -8.37 3.75 3.80
C ASN A 201 -8.67 4.38 2.44
N ALA A 202 -9.91 4.76 2.18
CA ALA A 202 -10.28 5.49 0.96
C ALA A 202 -9.54 6.84 0.87
N SER A 203 -9.40 7.54 2.00
CA SER A 203 -8.68 8.81 2.10
C SER A 203 -7.18 8.67 1.80
N GLN A 204 -6.57 7.50 2.04
CA GLN A 204 -5.14 7.27 1.73
C GLN A 204 -4.82 7.52 0.26
N GLY A 205 -5.64 7.03 -0.66
CA GLY A 205 -5.46 7.27 -2.09
C GLY A 205 -5.48 8.76 -2.44
N LEU A 206 -6.42 9.50 -1.84
CA LEU A 206 -6.52 10.95 -1.99
C LEU A 206 -5.28 11.66 -1.42
N PHE A 207 -4.82 11.30 -0.22
CA PHE A 207 -3.61 11.89 0.38
C PHE A 207 -2.36 11.61 -0.44
N ILE A 208 -2.20 10.41 -0.98
CA ILE A 208 -1.10 10.06 -1.90
C ILE A 208 -1.18 10.95 -3.14
N PHE A 209 -2.36 11.05 -3.75
CA PHE A 209 -2.57 11.88 -4.93
C PHE A 209 -2.22 13.35 -4.65
N LEU A 210 -2.77 13.95 -3.61
CA LEU A 210 -2.50 15.35 -3.24
C LEU A 210 -1.02 15.58 -2.92
N SER A 211 -0.37 14.65 -2.22
CA SER A 211 1.04 14.80 -1.83
C SER A 211 2.01 14.70 -3.01
N PHE A 212 1.70 13.87 -4.01
CA PHE A 212 2.61 13.64 -5.14
C PHE A 212 2.22 14.43 -6.40
N CYS A 213 0.93 14.60 -6.67
CA CYS A 213 0.45 15.27 -7.89
C CYS A 213 0.26 16.78 -7.69
N CYS A 214 -0.10 17.21 -6.47
CA CYS A 214 -0.28 18.63 -6.17
C CYS A 214 0.99 19.32 -5.65
N ASN A 215 2.15 18.67 -5.75
CA ASN A 215 3.43 19.28 -5.42
C ASN A 215 3.81 20.33 -6.47
N ASP A 216 4.34 21.49 -6.04
CA ASP A 216 4.69 22.63 -6.90
C ASP A 216 5.57 22.24 -8.10
N ARG A 217 6.48 21.28 -7.94
CA ARG A 217 7.31 20.77 -9.04
C ARG A 217 6.50 20.08 -10.13
N VAL A 218 5.54 19.24 -9.74
CA VAL A 218 4.69 18.51 -10.70
C VAL A 218 3.76 19.51 -11.39
N ARG A 219 3.20 20.46 -10.65
CA ARG A 219 2.37 21.56 -11.20
C ARG A 219 3.16 22.39 -12.22
N LEU A 220 4.40 22.76 -11.91
CA LEU A 220 5.27 23.46 -12.85
C LEU A 220 5.56 22.64 -14.10
N LEU A 221 5.92 21.35 -13.97
CA LEU A 221 6.19 20.47 -15.11
C LEU A 221 4.95 20.28 -15.99
N ILE A 222 3.78 20.11 -15.39
CA ILE A 222 2.51 20.05 -16.14
C ILE A 222 2.27 21.37 -16.86
N SER A 223 2.42 22.51 -16.18
CA SER A 223 2.25 23.83 -16.78
C SER A 223 3.21 24.08 -17.95
N TYR A 224 4.48 23.69 -17.83
CA TYR A 224 5.45 23.79 -18.93
C TYR A 224 5.06 22.90 -20.12
N LYS A 225 4.62 21.69 -19.87
CA LYS A 225 4.19 20.75 -20.93
C LYS A 225 2.94 21.25 -21.65
N TRP A 226 1.96 21.79 -20.92
CA TRP A 226 0.76 22.40 -21.52
C TRP A 226 1.10 23.62 -22.34
N ARG A 227 1.95 24.54 -21.85
CA ARG A 227 2.40 25.72 -22.62
C ARG A 227 3.14 25.30 -23.90
N GLY A 228 4.01 24.28 -23.82
CA GLY A 228 4.71 23.74 -24.99
C GLY A 228 3.76 23.17 -26.06
N LEU A 229 2.66 22.53 -25.66
CA LEU A 229 1.62 22.05 -26.59
C LEU A 229 0.90 23.22 -27.26
N TYR A 230 0.51 24.26 -26.53
CA TYR A 230 -0.15 25.43 -27.09
C TYR A 230 0.75 26.23 -28.07
N THR A 231 2.05 26.33 -27.82
CA THR A 231 2.98 26.99 -28.74
C THR A 231 3.21 26.18 -30.01
N HIS A 232 3.14 24.86 -29.96
CA HIS A 232 3.25 23.99 -31.13
C HIS A 232 2.00 24.05 -32.04
N GLU A 233 0.81 24.10 -31.45
CA GLU A 233 -0.45 24.25 -32.21
C GLU A 233 -0.55 25.63 -32.86
N SER A 234 -0.19 26.69 -32.17
CA SER A 234 -0.23 28.05 -32.74
C SER A 234 0.81 28.30 -33.84
N GLY A 235 1.92 27.54 -33.85
CA GLY A 235 2.93 27.57 -34.92
C GLY A 235 2.49 26.83 -36.20
N SER A 236 1.70 25.75 -36.05
CA SER A 236 1.18 24.98 -37.20
C SER A 236 0.06 25.69 -37.95
N SER A 237 -0.71 26.54 -37.25
CA SER A 237 -1.81 27.32 -37.88
C SER A 237 -1.37 28.55 -38.64
N ARG A 238 -0.08 28.95 -38.63
CA ARG A 238 0.45 30.10 -39.38
C ARG A 238 1.10 29.76 -40.70
N ASN A 239 1.24 28.49 -41.01
CA ASN A 239 1.91 27.99 -42.22
C ASN A 239 0.96 27.30 -43.24
N SER A 240 -0.35 27.54 -43.14
CA SER A 240 -1.35 27.07 -44.10
C SER A 240 -2.04 28.23 -44.82
#